data_4b214181be5a8d6eaa405b5384e86f97
#
_entry.id   4b214181be5a8d6eaa405b5384e86f97
#
_cell.length_a   1.000
_cell.length_b   1.000
_cell.length_c   1.000
_cell.angle_alpha   90.00
_cell.angle_beta   90.00
_cell.angle_gamma   90.00
#
_symmetry.space_group_name_H-M   'P 1'
#
loop_
_entity.id
_entity.type
_entity.pdbx_description
1 polymer ?
#
loop_
_entity_poly.entity_id
_entity_poly.type
_entity_poly.pdbx_seq_one_letter_code
_entity_poly.pdbx_strand_id
1 'polypeptide(L)'
;MANKWVINLILLIVLVGASLVAFQSLKEEPEIIKGIEVTNLKLSEFDEIELNFPSKAKVHFKIIEDHWKILSPVKGRANERYVYQLLSILASRSPEKLKSDDLEKYGLDQPQLKLTFLNNEKTLKEEFVFGTYNPISENQYIKYKDDVFIVNGLFSETASYVPIEFIDKRPIAPYEMIQCFNFSRLEQWQKNQLKLVEKNGQWATKGINVSTTQEDIVEWLSVSWDGLQALSVESFKMDSRLGYKSFDVIVNDNKKVTFYKIQESPQLHLYRKDDGLLYRFPGDLGFTMLNPHVKVKEKE
;
A
#
# COMPACT_ATOMS: atom_id res chain seq x y z
N MET A 1 -9.20 11.04 61.42
CA MET A 1 -9.85 10.47 60.23
C MET A 1 -9.80 11.51 59.13
N ALA A 2 -8.99 11.33 58.12
CA ALA A 2 -8.95 12.28 57.00
C ALA A 2 -10.32 12.27 56.31
N ASN A 3 -10.88 13.48 56.14
CA ASN A 3 -12.25 13.66 55.64
C ASN A 3 -12.26 13.20 54.18
N LYS A 4 -13.00 12.15 53.83
CA LYS A 4 -13.06 11.56 52.47
C LYS A 4 -13.30 12.59 51.39
N TRP A 5 -13.98 13.68 51.72
CA TRP A 5 -14.22 14.81 50.85
C TRP A 5 -12.92 15.58 50.48
N VAL A 6 -11.99 15.75 51.45
CA VAL A 6 -10.70 16.40 51.22
C VAL A 6 -9.81 15.56 50.29
N ILE A 7 -9.82 14.22 50.47
CA ILE A 7 -9.07 13.30 49.59
C ILE A 7 -9.60 13.36 48.15
N ASN A 8 -10.92 13.36 47.99
CA ASN A 8 -11.54 13.47 46.69
C ASN A 8 -11.24 14.81 45.98
N LEU A 9 -11.19 15.91 46.75
CA LEU A 9 -10.84 17.22 46.21
C LEU A 9 -9.37 17.27 45.73
N ILE A 10 -8.46 16.68 46.53
CA ILE A 10 -7.04 16.58 46.12
C ILE A 10 -6.88 15.73 44.85
N LEU A 11 -7.58 14.58 44.78
CA LEU A 11 -7.57 13.73 43.58
C LEU A 11 -8.10 14.49 42.34
N LEU A 12 -9.17 15.28 42.52
CA LEU A 12 -9.72 16.08 41.42
C LEU A 12 -8.71 17.14 40.92
N ILE A 13 -8.02 17.83 41.84
CA ILE A 13 -6.99 18.82 41.50
C ILE A 13 -5.83 18.17 40.74
N VAL A 14 -5.38 16.99 41.21
CA VAL A 14 -4.30 16.24 40.53
C VAL A 14 -4.74 15.80 39.16
N LEU A 15 -5.97 15.36 38.97
CA LEU A 15 -6.53 14.90 37.72
C LEU A 15 -6.66 16.06 36.69
N VAL A 16 -7.14 17.22 37.16
CA VAL A 16 -7.21 18.45 36.34
C VAL A 16 -5.81 18.93 35.99
N GLY A 17 -4.85 18.91 36.91
CA GLY A 17 -3.45 19.29 36.66
C GLY A 17 -2.79 18.35 35.63
N ALA A 18 -2.96 17.04 35.77
CA ALA A 18 -2.46 16.07 34.81
C ALA A 18 -3.10 16.23 33.42
N SER A 19 -4.42 16.52 33.36
CA SER A 19 -5.11 16.77 32.10
C SER A 19 -4.60 18.04 31.42
N LEU A 20 -4.30 19.11 32.15
CA LEU A 20 -3.73 20.34 31.60
C LEU A 20 -2.31 20.13 31.06
N VAL A 21 -1.48 19.37 31.78
CA VAL A 21 -0.13 19.02 31.30
C VAL A 21 -0.20 18.16 30.04
N ALA A 22 -1.07 17.13 30.02
CA ALA A 22 -1.30 16.31 28.85
C ALA A 22 -1.81 17.12 27.66
N PHE A 23 -2.74 18.05 27.89
CA PHE A 23 -3.26 18.95 26.86
C PHE A 23 -2.21 19.93 26.32
N GLN A 24 -1.29 20.38 27.17
CA GLN A 24 -0.15 21.21 26.72
C GLN A 24 0.87 20.39 25.92
N SER A 25 1.15 19.15 26.30
CA SER A 25 2.03 18.24 25.55
C SER A 25 1.43 17.82 24.19
N LEU A 26 0.09 17.80 24.08
CA LEU A 26 -0.61 17.56 22.82
C LEU A 26 -0.67 18.78 21.89
N LYS A 27 -0.33 19.97 22.41
CA LYS A 27 -0.15 21.21 21.64
C LYS A 27 1.30 21.39 21.20
N GLU A 28 2.03 20.34 20.90
CA GLU A 28 3.23 20.51 20.10
C GLU A 28 2.77 21.10 18.76
N GLU A 29 2.98 22.41 18.61
CA GLU A 29 2.89 23.03 17.30
C GLU A 29 3.76 22.19 16.37
N PRO A 30 3.27 21.84 15.16
CA PRO A 30 4.10 21.11 14.21
C PRO A 30 5.40 21.89 14.10
N GLU A 31 6.54 21.27 14.46
CA GLU A 31 7.85 21.89 14.29
C GLU A 31 7.90 22.40 12.85
N ILE A 32 7.83 23.72 12.70
CA ILE A 32 8.07 24.34 11.40
C ILE A 32 9.51 23.96 11.08
N ILE A 33 9.68 22.97 10.19
CA ILE A 33 10.99 22.49 9.76
C ILE A 33 11.71 23.73 9.20
N LYS A 34 12.51 24.36 10.02
CA LYS A 34 13.33 25.51 9.63
C LYS A 34 14.33 24.97 8.62
N GLY A 35 14.30 25.47 7.40
CA GLY A 35 15.22 25.04 6.36
C GLY A 35 14.89 25.69 5.02
N ILE A 36 15.81 25.55 4.10
CA ILE A 36 15.71 26.03 2.72
C ILE A 36 14.89 24.98 1.94
N GLU A 37 13.87 25.39 1.24
CA GLU A 37 13.12 24.51 0.34
C GLU A 37 14.02 24.01 -0.79
N VAL A 38 14.05 22.70 -1.00
CA VAL A 38 14.84 22.08 -2.07
C VAL A 38 14.23 22.44 -3.43
N THR A 39 12.90 22.44 -3.51
CA THR A 39 12.17 22.85 -4.72
C THR A 39 10.91 23.65 -4.36
N ASN A 40 10.32 24.30 -5.36
CA ASN A 40 9.00 24.95 -5.29
C ASN A 40 7.94 24.19 -6.09
N LEU A 41 8.23 22.92 -6.48
CA LEU A 41 7.38 22.11 -7.32
C LEU A 41 6.29 21.43 -6.50
N LYS A 42 5.15 21.17 -7.14
CA LYS A 42 4.04 20.45 -6.51
C LYS A 42 4.09 18.99 -6.91
N LEU A 43 3.77 18.12 -5.97
CA LEU A 43 3.73 16.67 -6.22
C LEU A 43 2.76 16.29 -7.36
N SER A 44 1.67 17.06 -7.49
CA SER A 44 0.63 16.86 -8.52
C SER A 44 1.03 17.24 -9.94
N GLU A 45 2.22 17.80 -10.13
CA GLU A 45 2.74 18.15 -11.46
C GLU A 45 3.37 16.95 -12.16
N PHE A 46 3.55 15.84 -11.44
CA PHE A 46 4.25 14.65 -11.92
C PHE A 46 3.36 13.41 -11.88
N ASP A 47 3.42 12.64 -12.92
CA ASP A 47 2.68 11.39 -13.13
C ASP A 47 3.56 10.21 -13.55
N GLU A 48 4.88 10.42 -13.66
CA GLU A 48 5.87 9.36 -13.88
C GLU A 48 7.05 9.54 -12.90
N ILE A 49 7.57 8.41 -12.40
CA ILE A 49 8.75 8.35 -11.54
C ILE A 49 9.69 7.26 -12.06
N GLU A 50 10.96 7.58 -12.14
CA GLU A 50 12.01 6.64 -12.52
C GLU A 50 13.08 6.55 -11.44
N LEU A 51 13.35 5.33 -10.95
CA LEU A 51 14.50 5.04 -10.09
C LEU A 51 15.59 4.39 -10.94
N ASN A 52 16.75 4.99 -10.98
CA ASN A 52 17.88 4.49 -11.74
C ASN A 52 19.08 4.27 -10.84
N PHE A 53 19.52 3.02 -10.75
CA PHE A 53 20.71 2.58 -10.03
C PHE A 53 21.77 2.11 -11.02
N PRO A 54 23.07 2.33 -10.77
CA PRO A 54 24.12 1.94 -11.70
C PRO A 54 24.15 0.43 -12.04
N SER A 55 23.74 -0.43 -11.09
CA SER A 55 23.87 -1.88 -11.17
C SER A 55 22.55 -2.66 -11.10
N LYS A 56 21.39 -1.96 -11.10
CA LYS A 56 20.07 -2.61 -10.98
C LYS A 56 19.18 -2.22 -12.16
N ALA A 57 18.18 -3.04 -12.42
CA ALA A 57 17.14 -2.69 -13.39
C ALA A 57 16.40 -1.41 -12.95
N LYS A 58 16.15 -0.53 -13.91
CA LYS A 58 15.40 0.71 -13.69
C LYS A 58 13.97 0.39 -13.26
N VAL A 59 13.52 1.06 -12.21
CA VAL A 59 12.12 0.98 -11.74
C VAL A 59 11.36 2.16 -12.30
N HIS A 60 10.21 1.88 -12.92
CA HIS A 60 9.39 2.90 -13.56
C HIS A 60 7.96 2.82 -13.04
N PHE A 61 7.48 3.95 -12.50
CA PHE A 61 6.10 4.14 -12.06
C PHE A 61 5.42 5.15 -12.98
N LYS A 62 4.12 4.93 -13.18
CA LYS A 62 3.27 5.86 -13.95
C LYS A 62 1.84 5.84 -13.44
N ILE A 63 1.16 6.98 -13.50
CA ILE A 63 -0.28 7.06 -13.29
C ILE A 63 -1.00 6.52 -14.56
N ILE A 64 -1.85 5.53 -14.36
CA ILE A 64 -2.73 4.97 -15.40
C ILE A 64 -4.11 4.80 -14.77
N GLU A 65 -5.13 5.37 -15.40
CA GLU A 65 -6.51 5.37 -14.88
C GLU A 65 -6.57 5.93 -13.44
N ASP A 66 -5.92 7.09 -13.23
CA ASP A 66 -5.83 7.85 -11.98
C ASP A 66 -5.12 7.13 -10.81
N HIS A 67 -4.43 6.00 -11.07
CA HIS A 67 -3.73 5.22 -10.07
C HIS A 67 -2.29 4.93 -10.44
N TRP A 68 -1.41 4.99 -9.45
CA TRP A 68 -0.03 4.63 -9.64
C TRP A 68 0.15 3.14 -9.95
N LYS A 69 0.84 2.85 -11.04
CA LYS A 69 1.25 1.49 -11.43
C LYS A 69 2.77 1.43 -11.59
N ILE A 70 3.35 0.31 -11.23
CA ILE A 70 4.74 -0.03 -11.58
C ILE A 70 4.74 -0.74 -12.94
N LEU A 71 5.57 -0.27 -13.87
CA LEU A 71 5.63 -0.76 -15.25
C LEU A 71 6.85 -1.65 -15.50
N SER A 72 7.93 -1.43 -14.78
CA SER A 72 9.16 -2.21 -14.89
C SER A 72 9.96 -2.18 -13.58
N PRO A 73 10.75 -3.22 -13.26
CA PRO A 73 10.92 -4.50 -13.97
C PRO A 73 9.77 -5.48 -13.73
N VAL A 74 8.91 -5.22 -12.75
CA VAL A 74 7.65 -5.95 -12.50
C VAL A 74 6.46 -5.07 -12.88
N LYS A 75 5.32 -5.68 -13.19
CA LYS A 75 4.12 -4.92 -13.54
C LYS A 75 3.04 -5.16 -12.49
N GLY A 76 2.32 -4.11 -12.12
CA GLY A 76 1.21 -4.21 -11.18
C GLY A 76 0.78 -2.87 -10.61
N ARG A 77 -0.20 -2.91 -9.71
CA ARG A 77 -0.59 -1.73 -8.92
C ARG A 77 0.56 -1.35 -7.99
N ALA A 78 0.94 -0.08 -7.97
CA ALA A 78 1.94 0.39 -7.04
C ALA A 78 1.34 0.59 -5.64
N ASN A 79 2.12 0.34 -4.60
CA ASN A 79 1.80 0.78 -3.27
C ASN A 79 2.00 2.30 -3.20
N GLU A 80 0.90 3.03 -3.29
CA GLU A 80 0.90 4.49 -3.36
C GLU A 80 1.61 5.17 -2.17
N ARG A 81 1.64 4.52 -1.00
CA ARG A 81 2.38 5.02 0.15
C ARG A 81 3.86 5.24 -0.18
N TYR A 82 4.51 4.25 -0.81
CA TYR A 82 5.91 4.36 -1.20
C TYR A 82 6.11 5.37 -2.33
N VAL A 83 5.17 5.43 -3.27
CA VAL A 83 5.21 6.41 -4.35
C VAL A 83 5.13 7.84 -3.81
N TYR A 84 4.17 8.12 -2.92
CA TYR A 84 4.04 9.45 -2.28
C TYR A 84 5.22 9.76 -1.38
N GLN A 85 5.86 8.76 -0.76
CA GLN A 85 7.08 8.97 -0.02
C GLN A 85 8.23 9.42 -0.92
N LEU A 86 8.39 8.82 -2.11
CA LEU A 86 9.37 9.29 -3.09
C LEU A 86 9.05 10.70 -3.59
N LEU A 87 7.78 10.98 -3.90
CA LEU A 87 7.32 12.31 -4.33
C LEU A 87 7.55 13.40 -3.26
N SER A 88 7.50 13.03 -1.98
CA SER A 88 7.65 14.01 -0.89
C SER A 88 9.04 14.67 -0.83
N ILE A 89 10.03 14.17 -1.58
CA ILE A 89 11.32 14.85 -1.77
C ILE A 89 11.13 16.24 -2.41
N LEU A 90 10.12 16.41 -3.25
CA LEU A 90 9.79 17.70 -3.87
C LEU A 90 9.40 18.77 -2.85
N ALA A 91 8.85 18.36 -1.72
CA ALA A 91 8.49 19.25 -0.60
C ALA A 91 9.52 19.22 0.54
N SER A 92 10.69 18.62 0.32
CA SER A 92 11.72 18.51 1.36
C SER A 92 12.40 19.84 1.64
N ARG A 93 12.94 19.95 2.85
CA ARG A 93 13.73 21.09 3.28
C ARG A 93 15.12 20.65 3.71
N SER A 94 16.11 21.43 3.38
CA SER A 94 17.51 21.25 3.77
C SER A 94 17.90 22.26 4.84
N PRO A 95 18.69 21.88 5.85
CA PRO A 95 19.23 22.85 6.81
C PRO A 95 20.11 23.90 6.15
N GLU A 96 20.78 23.52 5.07
CA GLU A 96 21.68 24.40 4.33
C GLU A 96 21.72 24.06 2.84
N LYS A 97 22.15 25.01 2.05
CA LYS A 97 22.42 24.89 0.62
C LYS A 97 23.92 24.96 0.41
N LEU A 98 24.50 23.92 -0.12
CA LEU A 98 25.92 23.75 -0.34
C LEU A 98 26.29 23.99 -1.81
N LYS A 99 27.53 24.37 -2.05
CA LYS A 99 28.05 24.54 -3.41
C LYS A 99 28.40 23.20 -4.04
N SER A 100 28.26 23.10 -5.34
CA SER A 100 28.58 21.90 -6.13
C SER A 100 30.00 21.88 -6.70
N ASP A 101 30.91 22.66 -6.10
CA ASP A 101 32.31 22.82 -6.60
C ASP A 101 33.14 21.53 -6.43
N ASP A 102 32.79 20.70 -5.45
CA ASP A 102 33.50 19.47 -5.11
C ASP A 102 32.49 18.34 -4.87
N LEU A 103 32.07 17.71 -5.96
CA LEU A 103 31.07 16.63 -5.93
C LEU A 103 31.59 15.35 -5.26
N GLU A 104 32.92 15.09 -5.30
CA GLU A 104 33.55 13.94 -4.69
C GLU A 104 33.37 13.96 -3.16
N LYS A 105 33.47 15.11 -2.53
CA LYS A 105 33.24 15.29 -1.10
C LYS A 105 31.86 14.82 -0.63
N TYR A 106 30.88 14.91 -1.49
CA TYR A 106 29.49 14.52 -1.23
C TYR A 106 29.16 13.15 -1.81
N GLY A 107 30.09 12.45 -2.48
CA GLY A 107 29.85 11.18 -3.18
C GLY A 107 28.88 11.34 -4.36
N LEU A 108 28.84 12.50 -4.96
CA LEU A 108 27.96 12.86 -6.09
C LEU A 108 28.68 12.72 -7.45
N ASP A 109 29.98 12.45 -7.45
CA ASP A 109 30.79 12.09 -8.62
C ASP A 109 30.46 10.66 -9.12
N GLN A 110 30.11 9.76 -8.18
CA GLN A 110 29.67 8.39 -8.46
C GLN A 110 28.31 8.11 -7.78
N PRO A 111 27.23 8.67 -8.27
CA PRO A 111 25.94 8.63 -7.60
C PRO A 111 25.38 7.20 -7.53
N GLN A 112 24.84 6.84 -6.38
CA GLN A 112 24.26 5.52 -6.12
C GLN A 112 22.83 5.38 -6.63
N LEU A 113 22.12 6.50 -6.78
CA LEU A 113 20.73 6.55 -7.20
C LEU A 113 20.46 7.87 -7.92
N LYS A 114 19.68 7.79 -8.98
CA LYS A 114 19.01 8.94 -9.61
C LYS A 114 17.51 8.73 -9.54
N LEU A 115 16.81 9.69 -8.95
CA LEU A 115 15.37 9.73 -8.88
C LEU A 115 14.88 10.82 -9.83
N THR A 116 14.10 10.43 -10.84
CA THR A 116 13.61 11.35 -11.87
C THR A 116 12.09 11.38 -11.83
N PHE A 117 11.54 12.59 -11.83
CA PHE A 117 10.11 12.86 -11.97
C PHE A 117 9.83 13.44 -13.35
N LEU A 118 8.75 12.98 -13.98
CA LEU A 118 8.30 13.47 -15.28
C LEU A 118 6.79 13.72 -15.24
N ASN A 119 6.34 14.66 -16.06
CA ASN A 119 4.93 14.81 -16.39
C ASN A 119 4.58 14.01 -17.66
N ASN A 120 3.29 13.78 -17.90
CA ASN A 120 2.79 12.98 -19.03
C ASN A 120 3.31 13.48 -20.40
N GLU A 121 3.41 14.78 -20.55
CA GLU A 121 3.90 15.41 -21.79
C GLU A 121 5.44 15.36 -21.89
N LYS A 122 6.14 14.95 -20.84
CA LYS A 122 7.62 14.96 -20.71
C LYS A 122 8.23 16.35 -20.93
N THR A 123 7.43 17.37 -20.74
CA THR A 123 7.87 18.79 -20.80
C THR A 123 8.54 19.20 -19.50
N LEU A 124 8.15 18.57 -18.39
CA LEU A 124 8.76 18.72 -17.06
C LEU A 124 9.57 17.46 -16.75
N LYS A 125 10.86 17.66 -16.50
CA LYS A 125 11.77 16.60 -16.04
C LYS A 125 12.63 17.15 -14.91
N GLU A 126 12.51 16.56 -13.74
CA GLU A 126 13.29 16.93 -12.56
C GLU A 126 14.07 15.74 -12.04
N GLU A 127 15.37 15.90 -11.84
CA GLU A 127 16.28 14.81 -11.45
C GLU A 127 16.96 15.15 -10.13
N PHE A 128 16.90 14.23 -9.19
CA PHE A 128 17.62 14.23 -7.93
C PHE A 128 18.70 13.18 -7.95
N VAL A 129 19.94 13.57 -7.72
CA VAL A 129 21.09 12.67 -7.71
C VAL A 129 21.53 12.47 -6.26
N PHE A 130 21.61 11.20 -5.83
CA PHE A 130 21.90 10.84 -4.44
C PHE A 130 23.38 10.47 -4.27
N GLY A 131 24.03 11.15 -3.34
CA GLY A 131 25.42 10.92 -2.94
C GLY A 131 25.55 10.12 -1.65
N THR A 132 26.51 10.49 -0.81
CA THR A 132 26.83 9.76 0.43
C THR A 132 25.71 9.89 1.47
N TYR A 133 25.39 8.77 2.09
CA TYR A 133 24.51 8.68 3.25
C TYR A 133 25.31 8.68 4.55
N ASN A 134 24.89 9.46 5.53
CA ASN A 134 25.46 9.49 6.87
C ASN A 134 24.57 8.72 7.86
N PRO A 135 24.99 7.53 8.33
CA PRO A 135 24.16 6.70 9.21
C PRO A 135 23.98 7.25 10.64
N ILE A 136 24.85 8.22 11.05
CA ILE A 136 24.74 8.79 12.39
C ILE A 136 23.64 9.85 12.45
N SER A 137 23.56 10.70 11.43
CA SER A 137 22.54 11.77 11.34
C SER A 137 21.32 11.37 10.51
N GLU A 138 21.32 10.15 9.91
CA GLU A 138 20.29 9.64 8.99
C GLU A 138 20.02 10.59 7.80
N ASN A 139 21.01 11.41 7.45
CA ASN A 139 20.94 12.38 6.38
C ASN A 139 21.76 11.93 5.17
N GLN A 140 21.40 12.47 4.01
CA GLN A 140 22.02 12.16 2.75
C GLN A 140 22.23 13.42 1.92
N TYR A 141 23.37 13.49 1.24
CA TYR A 141 23.60 14.55 0.25
C TYR A 141 22.84 14.22 -1.02
N ILE A 142 22.15 15.23 -1.55
CA ILE A 142 21.52 15.16 -2.87
C ILE A 142 21.94 16.36 -3.70
N LYS A 143 22.09 16.15 -5.00
CA LYS A 143 22.21 17.24 -5.96
C LYS A 143 20.88 17.42 -6.67
N TYR A 144 20.41 18.66 -6.70
CA TYR A 144 19.27 19.07 -7.49
C TYR A 144 19.65 20.35 -8.25
N LYS A 145 19.60 20.29 -9.57
CA LYS A 145 20.13 21.33 -10.48
C LYS A 145 21.63 21.60 -10.18
N ASP A 146 21.95 22.84 -9.88
CA ASP A 146 23.33 23.27 -9.63
C ASP A 146 23.71 23.30 -8.15
N ASP A 147 22.83 22.85 -7.27
CA ASP A 147 23.01 22.95 -5.83
C ASP A 147 23.04 21.57 -5.15
N VAL A 148 23.71 21.52 -4.00
CA VAL A 148 23.74 20.34 -3.13
C VAL A 148 22.96 20.65 -1.86
N PHE A 149 22.13 19.70 -1.46
CA PHE A 149 21.25 19.76 -0.29
C PHE A 149 21.48 18.59 0.63
N ILE A 150 21.07 18.73 1.87
CA ILE A 150 21.03 17.65 2.86
C ILE A 150 19.58 17.29 3.12
N VAL A 151 19.19 16.04 2.88
CA VAL A 151 17.85 15.55 3.10
C VAL A 151 17.84 14.29 3.96
N ASN A 152 16.68 13.89 4.46
CA ASN A 152 16.54 12.63 5.17
C ASN A 152 16.85 11.44 4.25
N GLY A 153 17.59 10.46 4.74
CA GLY A 153 17.96 9.26 4.00
C GLY A 153 16.81 8.31 3.65
N LEU A 154 15.63 8.53 4.23
CA LEU A 154 14.43 7.75 3.99
C LEU A 154 14.04 7.67 2.49
N PHE A 155 14.37 8.70 1.71
CA PHE A 155 14.11 8.69 0.26
C PHE A 155 14.91 7.63 -0.47
N SER A 156 16.22 7.54 -0.20
CA SER A 156 17.07 6.51 -0.81
C SER A 156 16.83 5.13 -0.22
N GLU A 157 16.48 5.04 1.05
CA GLU A 157 16.04 3.79 1.68
C GLU A 157 14.82 3.23 0.96
N THR A 158 13.76 4.03 0.85
CA THR A 158 12.55 3.64 0.12
C THR A 158 12.87 3.27 -1.34
N ALA A 159 13.64 4.09 -2.04
CA ALA A 159 14.02 3.81 -3.43
C ALA A 159 14.80 2.49 -3.58
N SER A 160 15.51 2.07 -2.53
CA SER A 160 16.38 0.86 -2.54
C SER A 160 15.62 -0.45 -2.37
N TYR A 161 14.34 -0.42 -2.06
CA TYR A 161 13.52 -1.63 -1.95
C TYR A 161 13.58 -2.47 -3.23
N VAL A 162 13.46 -3.78 -3.08
CA VAL A 162 13.35 -4.65 -4.25
C VAL A 162 12.04 -4.34 -4.99
N PRO A 163 12.03 -4.37 -6.34
CA PRO A 163 10.91 -3.86 -7.12
C PRO A 163 9.55 -4.47 -6.76
N ILE A 164 9.52 -5.72 -6.31
CA ILE A 164 8.27 -6.40 -5.93
C ILE A 164 7.64 -5.81 -4.65
N GLU A 165 8.43 -5.21 -3.77
CA GLU A 165 7.91 -4.57 -2.54
C GLU A 165 7.10 -3.29 -2.84
N PHE A 166 7.30 -2.68 -4.00
CA PHE A 166 6.50 -1.56 -4.46
C PHE A 166 5.11 -1.97 -4.96
N ILE A 167 4.82 -3.26 -5.10
CA ILE A 167 3.50 -3.74 -5.50
C ILE A 167 2.52 -3.62 -4.31
N ASP A 168 1.30 -3.18 -4.59
CA ASP A 168 0.20 -3.25 -3.62
C ASP A 168 -0.17 -4.71 -3.34
N LYS A 169 0.04 -5.14 -2.09
CA LYS A 169 -0.18 -6.52 -1.65
C LYS A 169 -1.66 -6.87 -1.40
N ARG A 170 -2.58 -5.93 -1.64
CA ARG A 170 -4.02 -6.19 -1.50
C ARG A 170 -4.56 -6.90 -2.76
N PRO A 171 -5.29 -8.03 -2.60
CA PRO A 171 -5.86 -8.73 -3.74
C PRO A 171 -6.95 -7.89 -4.44
N ILE A 172 -7.66 -7.06 -3.69
CA ILE A 172 -8.62 -6.06 -4.18
C ILE A 172 -8.10 -4.68 -3.77
N ALA A 173 -8.05 -3.74 -4.70
CA ALA A 173 -7.58 -2.38 -4.43
C ALA A 173 -8.58 -1.60 -3.58
N PRO A 174 -8.16 -0.58 -2.81
CA PRO A 174 -9.07 0.22 -1.97
C PRO A 174 -10.18 0.93 -2.74
N TYR A 175 -9.94 1.22 -4.01
CA TYR A 175 -10.91 1.86 -4.89
C TYR A 175 -11.78 0.85 -5.67
N GLU A 176 -11.53 -0.46 -5.53
CA GLU A 176 -12.33 -1.53 -6.11
C GLU A 176 -13.40 -1.94 -5.10
N MET A 177 -14.59 -1.31 -5.14
CA MET A 177 -15.71 -1.67 -4.27
C MET A 177 -16.33 -3.01 -4.69
N ILE A 178 -16.29 -3.98 -3.80
CA ILE A 178 -16.79 -5.33 -4.06
C ILE A 178 -18.32 -5.32 -4.08
N GLN A 179 -18.92 -5.88 -5.15
CA GLN A 179 -20.35 -5.99 -5.36
C GLN A 179 -20.84 -7.45 -5.38
N CYS A 180 -19.96 -8.40 -5.73
CA CYS A 180 -20.34 -9.80 -5.77
C CYS A 180 -19.13 -10.71 -5.65
N PHE A 181 -19.28 -11.81 -4.91
CA PHE A 181 -18.42 -12.98 -5.01
C PHE A 181 -19.19 -14.12 -5.71
N ASN A 182 -18.59 -14.70 -6.72
CA ASN A 182 -19.14 -15.87 -7.39
C ASN A 182 -18.21 -17.08 -7.16
N PHE A 183 -18.51 -17.86 -6.15
CA PHE A 183 -17.74 -19.04 -5.75
C PHE A 183 -18.22 -20.34 -6.43
N SER A 184 -19.17 -20.27 -7.36
CA SER A 184 -19.81 -21.44 -7.97
C SER A 184 -18.84 -22.41 -8.67
N ARG A 185 -17.60 -22.00 -8.96
CA ARG A 185 -16.57 -22.84 -9.59
C ARG A 185 -15.53 -23.40 -8.61
N LEU A 186 -15.63 -23.06 -7.31
CA LEU A 186 -14.82 -23.69 -6.26
C LEU A 186 -15.45 -25.03 -5.87
N GLU A 187 -14.61 -26.03 -5.56
CA GLU A 187 -15.05 -27.40 -5.27
C GLU A 187 -16.10 -27.46 -4.17
N GLN A 188 -15.85 -26.77 -3.05
CA GLN A 188 -16.72 -26.76 -1.88
C GLN A 188 -18.09 -26.11 -2.15
N TRP A 189 -18.19 -25.22 -3.16
CA TRP A 189 -19.39 -24.48 -3.49
C TRP A 189 -20.05 -24.87 -4.82
N GLN A 190 -19.44 -25.79 -5.55
CA GLN A 190 -19.93 -26.17 -6.89
C GLN A 190 -21.36 -26.72 -6.87
N LYS A 191 -21.70 -27.54 -5.89
CA LYS A 191 -23.07 -28.11 -5.75
C LYS A 191 -24.09 -27.04 -5.38
N ASN A 192 -23.69 -26.11 -4.55
CA ASN A 192 -24.57 -25.04 -4.03
C ASN A 192 -24.62 -23.83 -4.93
N GLN A 193 -23.72 -23.68 -5.91
CA GLN A 193 -23.65 -22.52 -6.81
C GLN A 193 -23.58 -21.20 -6.07
N LEU A 194 -22.82 -21.15 -4.96
CA LEU A 194 -22.78 -20.03 -4.03
C LEU A 194 -22.34 -18.72 -4.70
N LYS A 195 -23.14 -17.68 -4.48
CA LYS A 195 -22.80 -16.28 -4.76
C LYS A 195 -23.19 -15.40 -3.57
N LEU A 196 -22.36 -14.44 -3.26
CA LEU A 196 -22.71 -13.35 -2.34
C LEU A 196 -22.87 -12.09 -3.19
N VAL A 197 -24.00 -11.40 -3.06
CA VAL A 197 -24.36 -10.27 -3.93
C VAL A 197 -24.77 -9.09 -3.06
N GLU A 198 -24.14 -7.96 -3.30
CA GLU A 198 -24.52 -6.67 -2.71
C GLU A 198 -25.58 -6.00 -3.60
N LYS A 199 -26.61 -5.42 -2.99
CA LYS A 199 -27.59 -4.53 -3.63
C LYS A 199 -28.01 -3.43 -2.65
N ASN A 200 -27.79 -2.18 -3.03
CA ASN A 200 -28.19 -1.02 -2.24
C ASN A 200 -27.66 -1.04 -0.79
N GLY A 201 -26.40 -1.43 -0.59
CA GLY A 201 -25.80 -1.54 0.73
C GLY A 201 -26.16 -2.80 1.51
N GLN A 202 -26.94 -3.71 0.92
CA GLN A 202 -27.35 -4.96 1.56
C GLN A 202 -26.76 -6.18 0.88
N TRP A 203 -26.16 -7.06 1.66
CA TRP A 203 -25.62 -8.33 1.19
C TRP A 203 -26.65 -9.46 1.30
N ALA A 204 -26.68 -10.32 0.31
CA ALA A 204 -27.49 -11.52 0.30
C ALA A 204 -26.78 -12.69 -0.38
N THR A 205 -27.13 -13.92 0.02
CA THR A 205 -26.72 -15.15 -0.66
C THR A 205 -27.64 -15.46 -1.84
N LYS A 206 -27.04 -16.01 -2.89
CA LYS A 206 -27.74 -16.71 -3.98
C LYS A 206 -27.10 -18.07 -4.17
N GLY A 207 -27.94 -19.08 -4.37
CA GLY A 207 -27.48 -20.46 -4.60
C GLY A 207 -28.51 -21.50 -4.20
N ILE A 208 -28.11 -22.76 -4.24
CA ILE A 208 -28.99 -23.93 -3.96
C ILE A 208 -28.78 -24.33 -2.50
N ASN A 209 -29.86 -24.34 -1.71
CA ASN A 209 -29.84 -24.74 -0.30
C ASN A 209 -28.84 -24.01 0.57
N VAL A 210 -28.59 -22.73 0.30
CA VAL A 210 -27.69 -21.86 1.07
C VAL A 210 -28.45 -20.72 1.71
N SER A 211 -28.07 -20.36 2.93
CA SER A 211 -28.59 -19.19 3.63
C SER A 211 -27.55 -18.61 4.56
N THR A 212 -27.54 -17.30 4.73
CA THR A 212 -26.77 -16.57 5.74
C THR A 212 -27.46 -15.25 6.04
N THR A 213 -27.04 -14.58 7.08
CA THR A 213 -27.53 -13.24 7.41
C THR A 213 -26.67 -12.17 6.76
N GLN A 214 -27.19 -10.96 6.69
CA GLN A 214 -26.41 -9.76 6.29
C GLN A 214 -25.20 -9.57 7.20
N GLU A 215 -25.41 -9.73 8.50
CA GLU A 215 -24.41 -9.54 9.55
C GLU A 215 -23.25 -10.51 9.36
N ASP A 216 -23.55 -11.80 9.15
CA ASP A 216 -22.52 -12.84 8.92
C ASP A 216 -21.68 -12.53 7.67
N ILE A 217 -22.27 -12.00 6.60
CA ILE A 217 -21.53 -11.63 5.39
C ILE A 217 -20.63 -10.42 5.65
N VAL A 218 -21.15 -9.38 6.33
CA VAL A 218 -20.37 -8.17 6.62
C VAL A 218 -19.21 -8.49 7.56
N GLU A 219 -19.42 -9.33 8.58
CA GLU A 219 -18.38 -9.79 9.47
C GLU A 219 -17.30 -10.56 8.69
N TRP A 220 -17.70 -11.52 7.87
CA TRP A 220 -16.77 -12.28 7.03
C TRP A 220 -15.97 -11.38 6.09
N LEU A 221 -16.60 -10.39 5.44
CA LEU A 221 -15.93 -9.42 4.57
C LEU A 221 -14.86 -8.64 5.35
N SER A 222 -15.21 -8.15 6.54
CA SER A 222 -14.31 -7.32 7.35
C SER A 222 -13.05 -8.05 7.80
N VAL A 223 -13.14 -9.35 8.06
CA VAL A 223 -11.99 -10.16 8.54
C VAL A 223 -11.23 -10.86 7.41
N SER A 224 -11.86 -11.03 6.22
CA SER A 224 -11.30 -11.88 5.17
C SER A 224 -10.89 -11.14 3.90
N TRP A 225 -11.44 -9.94 3.64
CA TRP A 225 -11.21 -9.24 2.38
C TRP A 225 -10.93 -7.75 2.55
N ASP A 226 -11.58 -7.08 3.51
CA ASP A 226 -11.47 -5.64 3.66
C ASP A 226 -10.08 -5.24 4.18
N GLY A 227 -9.35 -4.48 3.38
CA GLY A 227 -7.99 -4.04 3.71
C GLY A 227 -6.93 -5.16 3.81
N LEU A 228 -7.30 -6.40 3.49
CA LEU A 228 -6.40 -7.56 3.60
C LEU A 228 -5.18 -7.42 2.70
N GLN A 229 -3.99 -7.68 3.27
CA GLN A 229 -2.73 -7.73 2.54
C GLN A 229 -2.17 -9.15 2.51
N ALA A 230 -1.68 -9.57 1.36
CA ALA A 230 -0.93 -10.81 1.21
C ALA A 230 0.42 -10.73 1.94
N LEU A 231 0.92 -11.86 2.41
CA LEU A 231 2.28 -11.98 2.97
C LEU A 231 3.32 -11.61 1.91
N SER A 232 3.12 -12.09 0.70
CA SER A 232 3.98 -11.80 -0.45
C SER A 232 3.18 -11.80 -1.74
N VAL A 233 3.73 -11.11 -2.72
CA VAL A 233 3.23 -11.06 -4.09
C VAL A 233 4.39 -11.37 -5.03
N GLU A 234 4.13 -12.10 -6.09
CA GLU A 234 5.14 -12.38 -7.13
C GLU A 234 4.50 -12.43 -8.52
N SER A 235 5.29 -12.18 -9.55
CA SER A 235 4.87 -12.42 -10.92
C SER A 235 4.71 -13.92 -11.15
N PHE A 236 3.58 -14.34 -11.72
CA PHE A 236 3.28 -15.75 -11.92
C PHE A 236 2.80 -16.03 -13.34
N LYS A 237 3.33 -17.10 -13.93
CA LYS A 237 2.86 -17.61 -15.22
C LYS A 237 2.07 -18.89 -15.00
N MET A 238 0.76 -18.79 -15.13
CA MET A 238 -0.13 -19.92 -14.97
C MET A 238 0.10 -20.96 -16.08
N ASP A 239 0.24 -22.24 -15.68
CA ASP A 239 0.24 -23.35 -16.66
C ASP A 239 -1.21 -23.67 -17.05
N SER A 240 -1.57 -23.34 -18.29
CA SER A 240 -2.94 -23.54 -18.80
C SER A 240 -3.35 -25.03 -18.94
N ARG A 241 -2.39 -25.96 -18.84
CA ARG A 241 -2.67 -27.41 -18.87
C ARG A 241 -3.21 -27.91 -17.53
N LEU A 242 -3.02 -27.16 -16.46
CA LEU A 242 -3.52 -27.48 -15.13
C LEU A 242 -4.91 -26.86 -14.95
N GLY A 243 -5.87 -27.68 -14.59
CA GLY A 243 -7.28 -27.27 -14.41
C GLY A 243 -7.53 -26.56 -13.08
N TYR A 244 -6.87 -25.41 -12.83
CA TYR A 244 -7.05 -24.66 -11.61
C TYR A 244 -8.50 -24.20 -11.40
N LYS A 245 -8.99 -24.34 -10.19
CA LYS A 245 -10.30 -23.81 -9.81
C LYS A 245 -10.25 -22.28 -9.68
N SER A 246 -11.36 -21.64 -9.95
CA SER A 246 -11.41 -20.19 -9.97
C SER A 246 -12.71 -19.67 -9.38
N PHE A 247 -12.69 -18.40 -9.03
CA PHE A 247 -13.89 -17.65 -8.66
C PHE A 247 -13.79 -16.23 -9.20
N ASP A 248 -14.92 -15.55 -9.28
CA ASP A 248 -14.97 -14.17 -9.73
C ASP A 248 -15.36 -13.26 -8.57
N VAL A 249 -14.73 -12.10 -8.52
CA VAL A 249 -15.16 -10.96 -7.72
C VAL A 249 -15.61 -9.88 -8.68
N ILE A 250 -16.83 -9.41 -8.53
CA ILE A 250 -17.35 -8.28 -9.29
C ILE A 250 -17.12 -7.04 -8.47
N VAL A 251 -16.44 -6.08 -9.05
CA VAL A 251 -16.14 -4.78 -8.43
C VAL A 251 -16.68 -3.68 -9.33
N ASN A 252 -16.81 -2.48 -8.82
CA ASN A 252 -17.20 -1.25 -9.53
C ASN A 252 -17.80 -1.48 -10.93
N ASP A 253 -18.92 -0.92 -11.24
CA ASP A 253 -19.54 -0.94 -12.60
C ASP A 253 -19.54 -2.31 -13.31
N ASN A 254 -19.67 -3.39 -12.53
CA ASN A 254 -19.62 -4.78 -12.99
C ASN A 254 -18.28 -5.25 -13.58
N LYS A 255 -17.17 -4.60 -13.26
CA LYS A 255 -15.84 -5.08 -13.63
C LYS A 255 -15.59 -6.44 -12.95
N LYS A 256 -15.24 -7.44 -13.77
CA LYS A 256 -14.98 -8.79 -13.29
C LYS A 256 -13.49 -9.02 -13.04
N VAL A 257 -13.13 -9.34 -11.80
CA VAL A 257 -11.80 -9.80 -11.38
C VAL A 257 -11.87 -11.31 -11.17
N THR A 258 -11.05 -12.06 -11.90
CA THR A 258 -11.00 -13.52 -11.78
C THR A 258 -9.76 -13.94 -11.03
N PHE A 259 -9.98 -14.72 -9.96
CA PHE A 259 -8.93 -15.38 -9.18
C PHE A 259 -8.88 -16.86 -9.48
N TYR A 260 -7.67 -17.42 -9.63
CA TYR A 260 -7.42 -18.85 -9.70
C TYR A 260 -6.79 -19.31 -8.39
N LYS A 261 -7.34 -20.35 -7.79
CA LYS A 261 -6.78 -21.02 -6.63
C LYS A 261 -5.65 -21.95 -7.10
N ILE A 262 -4.41 -21.52 -6.92
CA ILE A 262 -3.22 -22.28 -7.32
C ILE A 262 -2.89 -23.32 -6.25
N GLN A 263 -3.03 -22.94 -4.97
CA GLN A 263 -2.78 -23.77 -3.81
C GLN A 263 -3.70 -23.33 -2.68
N GLU A 264 -4.08 -24.25 -1.79
CA GLU A 264 -4.92 -23.94 -0.62
C GLU A 264 -4.17 -24.17 0.69
N SER A 265 -3.32 -25.19 0.76
CA SER A 265 -2.57 -25.56 1.97
C SER A 265 -1.08 -25.80 1.64
N PRO A 266 -0.12 -25.45 2.53
CA PRO A 266 -0.28 -24.82 3.85
C PRO A 266 -0.60 -23.32 3.81
N GLN A 267 -0.51 -22.69 2.66
CA GLN A 267 -0.84 -21.29 2.41
C GLN A 267 -1.81 -21.21 1.23
N LEU A 268 -2.73 -20.26 1.26
CA LEU A 268 -3.55 -19.96 0.10
C LEU A 268 -2.75 -19.15 -0.91
N HIS A 269 -2.67 -19.65 -2.14
CA HIS A 269 -2.10 -18.93 -3.28
C HIS A 269 -3.19 -18.60 -4.28
N LEU A 270 -3.46 -17.31 -4.45
CA LEU A 270 -4.44 -16.78 -5.42
C LEU A 270 -3.72 -16.06 -6.54
N TYR A 271 -3.92 -16.53 -7.76
CA TYR A 271 -3.47 -15.83 -8.96
C TYR A 271 -4.59 -14.91 -9.47
N ARG A 272 -4.33 -13.61 -9.49
CA ARG A 272 -5.24 -12.63 -10.06
C ARG A 272 -4.92 -12.47 -11.55
N LYS A 273 -5.92 -12.76 -12.40
CA LYS A 273 -5.71 -12.90 -13.85
C LYS A 273 -5.37 -11.58 -14.55
N ASP A 274 -6.00 -10.49 -14.15
CA ASP A 274 -5.89 -9.19 -14.82
C ASP A 274 -4.56 -8.46 -14.54
N ASP A 275 -3.92 -8.72 -13.39
CA ASP A 275 -2.62 -8.16 -13.07
C ASP A 275 -1.44 -9.14 -13.23
N GLY A 276 -1.73 -10.44 -13.38
CA GLY A 276 -0.70 -11.47 -13.57
C GLY A 276 0.10 -11.81 -12.32
N LEU A 277 -0.43 -11.48 -11.15
CA LEU A 277 0.24 -11.61 -9.87
C LEU A 277 -0.32 -12.77 -9.03
N LEU A 278 0.57 -13.45 -8.31
CA LEU A 278 0.26 -14.47 -7.32
C LEU A 278 0.35 -13.87 -5.93
N TYR A 279 -0.75 -13.91 -5.21
CA TYR A 279 -0.90 -13.43 -3.83
C TYR A 279 -0.86 -14.61 -2.88
N ARG A 280 -0.02 -14.57 -1.84
CA ARG A 280 0.11 -15.63 -0.83
C ARG A 280 -0.44 -15.18 0.51
N PHE A 281 -1.34 -15.96 1.09
CA PHE A 281 -1.97 -15.70 2.37
C PHE A 281 -1.70 -16.83 3.36
N PRO A 282 -1.69 -16.56 4.69
CA PRO A 282 -1.67 -17.62 5.70
C PRO A 282 -2.80 -18.62 5.48
N GLY A 283 -2.59 -19.88 5.83
CA GLY A 283 -3.55 -20.93 5.52
C GLY A 283 -4.90 -20.78 6.22
N ASP A 284 -4.91 -20.37 7.48
CA ASP A 284 -6.11 -20.09 8.27
C ASP A 284 -6.95 -18.95 7.67
N LEU A 285 -6.31 -17.84 7.37
CA LEU A 285 -6.94 -16.70 6.71
C LEU A 285 -7.40 -17.06 5.29
N GLY A 286 -6.56 -17.79 4.54
CA GLY A 286 -6.90 -18.26 3.20
C GLY A 286 -8.12 -19.17 3.18
N PHE A 287 -8.27 -20.05 4.19
CA PHE A 287 -9.47 -20.85 4.35
C PHE A 287 -10.69 -19.96 4.56
N THR A 288 -10.60 -18.97 5.46
CA THR A 288 -11.72 -18.05 5.74
C THR A 288 -12.10 -17.23 4.50
N MET A 289 -11.13 -16.79 3.70
CA MET A 289 -11.38 -16.03 2.45
C MET A 289 -12.28 -16.78 1.48
N LEU A 290 -12.15 -18.10 1.40
CA LEU A 290 -12.90 -18.94 0.43
C LEU A 290 -14.15 -19.61 1.03
N ASN A 291 -14.33 -19.49 2.35
CA ASN A 291 -15.41 -20.15 3.08
C ASN A 291 -16.19 -19.13 3.95
N PRO A 292 -17.06 -18.31 3.34
CA PRO A 292 -17.94 -17.44 4.08
C PRO A 292 -18.88 -18.23 5.00
N HIS A 293 -19.33 -17.62 6.09
CA HIS A 293 -20.24 -18.21 7.07
C HIS A 293 -21.65 -18.46 6.48
N VAL A 294 -21.77 -19.49 5.67
CA VAL A 294 -23.01 -19.88 4.98
C VAL A 294 -23.51 -21.21 5.51
N LYS A 295 -24.77 -21.26 5.92
CA LYS A 295 -25.45 -22.51 6.31
C LYS A 295 -25.91 -23.23 5.05
N VAL A 296 -25.57 -24.51 4.92
CA VAL A 296 -26.04 -25.38 3.85
C VAL A 296 -27.16 -26.25 4.44
N LYS A 297 -28.37 -26.17 3.87
CA LYS A 297 -29.48 -27.07 4.25
C LYS A 297 -29.23 -28.42 3.61
N GLU A 298 -29.09 -29.45 4.42
CA GLU A 298 -29.11 -30.82 3.92
C GLU A 298 -30.47 -31.13 3.29
N LYS A 299 -30.48 -31.86 2.18
CA LYS A 299 -31.73 -32.38 1.66
C LYS A 299 -32.19 -33.47 2.62
N GLU A 300 -33.37 -33.28 3.23
CA GLU A 300 -34.14 -34.36 3.82
C GLU A 300 -34.47 -35.44 2.76
#